data_ef25a54bdc453e577864759f0fdfbc6d
#
_entry.id   ef25a54bdc453e577864759f0fdfbc6d
#
_cell.length_a   1.000
_cell.length_b   1.000
_cell.length_c   1.000
_cell.angle_alpha   90.00
_cell.angle_beta   90.00
_cell.angle_gamma   90.00
#
_symmetry.space_group_name_H-M   'P 1'
#
loop_
_entity.id
_entity.type
_entity.pdbx_description
1 polymer ?
#
loop_
_entity_poly.entity_id
_entity_poly.type
_entity_poly.pdbx_seq_one_letter_code
_entity_poly.pdbx_strand_id
1 'polypeptide(L)'
;MSVGLAFLGRLWRTRAGWLACAMGVLATECASLPAVTGGVSYSGRFALAVDGVDRHETMSGRFALTVDRSEVTLDLSTPLGTTVARVQSGAAGARLTVPTAGGLRTEQGPDPDALSLQVLGWTLPVSGIRDWIEGRPAAGRPYRLDPGQDGNALLEQDGWTIRFEPRGSDGRIRRLDMSRPQRSDAPAVSLRVVLDSEAGS
;
A
#
# COMPACT_ATOMS: atom_id res chain seq x y z
N MET A 1 -85.83 -17.85 -33.19
CA MET A 1 -85.82 -16.62 -34.03
C MET A 1 -84.37 -16.16 -34.06
N SER A 2 -83.81 -16.38 -35.19
CA SER A 2 -83.08 -15.48 -36.10
C SER A 2 -81.65 -15.17 -35.60
N VAL A 3 -80.70 -15.72 -36.21
CA VAL A 3 -79.98 -15.52 -37.48
C VAL A 3 -78.83 -14.53 -37.37
N GLY A 4 -77.73 -14.92 -37.89
CA GLY A 4 -76.61 -14.12 -38.42
C GLY A 4 -75.27 -14.56 -37.98
N LEU A 5 -74.62 -15.46 -38.56
CA LEU A 5 -73.81 -15.63 -39.77
C LEU A 5 -72.71 -14.58 -39.98
N ALA A 6 -71.51 -15.15 -40.11
CA ALA A 6 -70.40 -14.80 -40.98
C ALA A 6 -69.38 -13.82 -40.42
N PHE A 7 -68.11 -13.87 -40.64
CA PHE A 7 -67.27 -14.39 -41.72
C PHE A 7 -65.82 -14.32 -41.30
N LEU A 8 -65.03 -15.36 -41.53
CA LEU A 8 -63.69 -15.42 -42.11
C LEU A 8 -62.70 -14.27 -41.87
N GLY A 9 -61.52 -14.65 -41.41
CA GLY A 9 -60.33 -13.84 -41.61
C GLY A 9 -59.10 -14.43 -40.99
N ARG A 10 -58.57 -15.46 -41.60
CA ARG A 10 -57.13 -15.75 -41.79
C ARG A 10 -56.21 -14.65 -41.28
N LEU A 11 -55.21 -15.02 -40.50
CA LEU A 11 -53.81 -14.96 -40.94
C LEU A 11 -52.88 -15.36 -39.80
N TRP A 12 -52.28 -16.43 -40.04
CA TRP A 12 -51.02 -16.95 -39.53
C TRP A 12 -49.96 -15.86 -39.49
N ARG A 13 -49.36 -15.63 -38.32
CA ARG A 13 -47.97 -15.13 -38.23
C ARG A 13 -47.37 -15.53 -36.92
N THR A 14 -46.55 -16.55 -37.01
CA THR A 14 -45.48 -16.93 -36.12
C THR A 14 -44.62 -15.72 -35.74
N ARG A 15 -44.56 -15.40 -34.47
CA ARG A 15 -43.48 -14.57 -33.95
C ARG A 15 -42.81 -15.34 -32.83
N ALA A 16 -41.70 -15.95 -33.21
CA ALA A 16 -40.70 -16.49 -32.31
C ALA A 16 -40.30 -15.41 -31.30
N GLY A 17 -40.70 -15.60 -30.07
CA GLY A 17 -40.21 -14.77 -28.95
C GLY A 17 -38.74 -15.09 -28.71
N TRP A 18 -37.90 -14.14 -28.95
CA TRP A 18 -36.51 -14.15 -28.55
C TRP A 18 -36.46 -14.01 -27.03
N LEU A 19 -36.18 -15.10 -26.36
CA LEU A 19 -35.70 -15.09 -25.01
C LEU A 19 -34.23 -14.58 -25.05
N ALA A 20 -34.07 -13.25 -24.95
CA ALA A 20 -32.79 -12.64 -24.68
C ALA A 20 -32.41 -12.98 -23.23
N CYS A 21 -31.59 -14.00 -23.09
CA CYS A 21 -30.90 -14.32 -21.83
C CYS A 21 -29.88 -13.19 -21.56
N ALA A 22 -30.31 -12.18 -20.81
CA ALA A 22 -29.44 -11.14 -20.30
C ALA A 22 -28.49 -11.77 -19.28
N MET A 23 -27.33 -12.25 -19.76
CA MET A 23 -26.21 -12.71 -18.95
C MET A 23 -25.59 -11.47 -18.33
N GLY A 24 -26.05 -11.14 -17.12
CA GLY A 24 -25.47 -10.08 -16.30
C GLY A 24 -24.05 -10.48 -15.93
N VAL A 25 -23.07 -9.91 -16.62
CA VAL A 25 -21.67 -9.95 -16.22
C VAL A 25 -21.58 -9.15 -14.93
N LEU A 26 -21.50 -9.85 -13.80
CA LEU A 26 -21.07 -9.26 -12.53
C LEU A 26 -19.59 -8.89 -12.69
N ALA A 27 -19.34 -7.67 -13.12
CA ALA A 27 -18.03 -7.06 -13.01
C ALA A 27 -17.74 -6.89 -11.52
N THR A 28 -16.97 -7.80 -10.95
CA THR A 28 -16.31 -7.59 -9.67
C THR A 28 -15.31 -6.45 -9.88
N GLU A 29 -15.73 -5.23 -9.62
CA GLU A 29 -14.81 -4.10 -9.55
C GLU A 29 -13.84 -4.37 -8.41
N CYS A 30 -12.59 -4.75 -8.76
CA CYS A 30 -11.49 -4.68 -7.82
C CYS A 30 -11.38 -3.21 -7.41
N ALA A 31 -11.70 -2.91 -6.14
CA ALA A 31 -11.54 -1.58 -5.58
C ALA A 31 -10.05 -1.21 -5.58
N SER A 32 -9.60 -0.56 -6.64
CA SER A 32 -8.24 -0.01 -6.75
C SER A 32 -8.25 1.40 -6.17
N LEU A 33 -7.29 1.69 -5.31
CA LEU A 33 -7.09 3.07 -4.85
C LEU A 33 -6.54 3.91 -6.01
N PRO A 34 -7.03 5.16 -6.20
CA PRO A 34 -6.54 6.04 -7.26
C PRO A 34 -5.04 6.30 -7.09
N ALA A 35 -4.31 6.39 -8.20
CA ALA A 35 -2.89 6.74 -8.18
C ALA A 35 -2.70 8.18 -7.67
N VAL A 36 -1.67 8.38 -6.84
CA VAL A 36 -1.26 9.72 -6.39
C VAL A 36 -0.38 10.32 -7.48
N THR A 37 -0.76 11.51 -7.97
CA THR A 37 -0.01 12.26 -8.99
C THR A 37 0.59 13.52 -8.36
N GLY A 38 1.90 13.72 -8.56
CA GLY A 38 2.65 14.85 -8.02
C GLY A 38 3.74 14.42 -7.05
N GLY A 39 4.70 15.30 -6.79
CA GLY A 39 5.82 15.05 -5.86
C GLY A 39 6.91 14.13 -6.40
N VAL A 40 7.86 13.79 -5.51
CA VAL A 40 8.93 12.81 -5.78
C VAL A 40 8.40 11.42 -5.43
N SER A 41 8.61 10.47 -6.34
CA SER A 41 8.14 9.10 -6.17
C SER A 41 9.30 8.12 -6.12
N TYR A 42 9.17 7.15 -5.22
CA TYR A 42 10.06 6.00 -5.08
C TYR A 42 9.24 4.73 -5.18
N SER A 43 9.76 3.73 -5.85
CA SER A 43 9.13 2.41 -5.92
C SER A 43 10.15 1.31 -5.67
N GLY A 44 9.64 0.12 -5.37
CA GLY A 44 10.50 -1.01 -5.14
C GLY A 44 9.78 -2.20 -4.53
N ARG A 45 10.59 -3.06 -3.92
CA ARG A 45 10.12 -4.28 -3.26
C ARG A 45 10.41 -4.20 -1.77
N PHE A 46 9.56 -4.83 -0.99
CA PHE A 46 9.79 -4.99 0.43
C PHE A 46 9.67 -6.45 0.86
N ALA A 47 10.36 -6.78 1.94
CA ALA A 47 10.17 -7.99 2.72
C ALA A 47 10.07 -7.60 4.19
N LEU A 48 9.02 -8.06 4.84
CA LEU A 48 8.66 -7.76 6.22
C LEU A 48 8.62 -9.05 7.02
N ALA A 49 9.17 -9.03 8.22
CA ALA A 49 8.93 -10.01 9.27
C ALA A 49 8.46 -9.29 10.53
N VAL A 50 7.43 -9.84 11.17
CA VAL A 50 6.85 -9.36 12.43
C VAL A 50 6.91 -10.50 13.43
N ASP A 51 7.61 -10.29 14.53
CA ASP A 51 7.83 -11.28 15.57
C ASP A 51 7.26 -10.78 16.91
N GLY A 52 6.20 -11.42 17.37
CA GLY A 52 5.58 -11.19 18.67
C GLY A 52 5.63 -12.45 19.53
N VAL A 53 5.01 -12.41 20.71
CA VAL A 53 5.03 -13.53 21.66
C VAL A 53 4.40 -14.80 21.07
N ASP A 54 3.23 -14.64 20.42
CA ASP A 54 2.47 -15.76 19.83
C ASP A 54 2.22 -15.55 18.34
N ARG A 55 3.00 -14.69 17.69
CA ARG A 55 2.79 -14.30 16.30
C ARG A 55 4.12 -14.20 15.57
N HIS A 56 4.20 -14.95 14.51
CA HIS A 56 5.28 -14.80 13.51
C HIS A 56 4.64 -14.65 12.14
N GLU A 57 4.84 -13.50 11.51
CA GLU A 57 4.28 -13.23 10.20
C GLU A 57 5.36 -12.73 9.26
N THR A 58 5.32 -13.19 8.04
CA THR A 58 6.17 -12.70 6.96
C THR A 58 5.33 -12.25 5.79
N MET A 59 5.72 -11.16 5.19
CA MET A 59 5.07 -10.61 4.00
C MET A 59 6.12 -10.08 3.04
N SER A 60 5.87 -10.21 1.75
CA SER A 60 6.67 -9.54 0.72
C SER A 60 5.76 -8.93 -0.33
N GLY A 61 6.23 -7.89 -0.99
CA GLY A 61 5.44 -7.20 -1.97
C GLY A 61 6.18 -6.05 -2.63
N ARG A 62 5.41 -5.15 -3.19
CA ARG A 62 5.88 -3.91 -3.80
C ARG A 62 5.40 -2.73 -2.97
N PHE A 63 6.19 -1.66 -2.99
CA PHE A 63 5.78 -0.38 -2.41
C PHE A 63 5.88 0.73 -3.46
N ALA A 64 5.06 1.75 -3.28
CA ALA A 64 5.20 3.05 -3.92
C ALA A 64 5.12 4.12 -2.83
N LEU A 65 6.12 4.97 -2.77
CA LEU A 65 6.20 6.10 -1.84
C LEU A 65 6.16 7.38 -2.65
N THR A 66 5.18 8.22 -2.43
CA THR A 66 5.09 9.55 -3.03
C THR A 66 5.22 10.61 -1.93
N VAL A 67 6.10 11.56 -2.17
CA VAL A 67 6.35 12.70 -1.27
C VAL A 67 6.04 13.98 -2.01
N ASP A 68 4.96 14.64 -1.62
CA ASP A 68 4.58 15.97 -2.13
C ASP A 68 4.62 16.98 -1.01
N ARG A 69 5.58 17.91 -1.07
CA ARG A 69 5.83 18.93 -0.02
C ARG A 69 5.96 18.28 1.37
N SER A 70 4.92 18.39 2.21
CA SER A 70 4.86 17.80 3.55
C SER A 70 3.99 16.54 3.62
N GLU A 71 3.36 16.14 2.53
CA GLU A 71 2.51 14.96 2.48
C GLU A 71 3.30 13.75 2.00
N VAL A 72 3.06 12.64 2.64
CA VAL A 72 3.65 11.33 2.32
C VAL A 72 2.52 10.36 2.06
N THR A 73 2.56 9.68 0.92
CA THR A 73 1.67 8.56 0.63
C THR A 73 2.52 7.32 0.41
N LEU A 74 2.28 6.29 1.22
CA LEU A 74 2.91 4.97 1.11
C LEU A 74 1.86 3.94 0.74
N ASP A 75 2.01 3.36 -0.43
CA ASP A 75 1.22 2.23 -0.91
C ASP A 75 1.99 0.93 -0.77
N LEU A 76 1.37 -0.06 -0.17
CA LEU A 76 1.87 -1.43 -0.11
C LEU A 76 0.97 -2.33 -0.94
N SER A 77 1.57 -3.19 -1.75
CA SER A 77 0.84 -4.15 -2.59
C SER A 77 1.51 -5.52 -2.57
N THR A 78 0.71 -6.54 -2.87
CA THR A 78 1.24 -7.89 -3.13
C THR A 78 2.16 -7.88 -4.36
N PRO A 79 2.96 -8.93 -4.60
CA PRO A 79 3.75 -9.04 -5.83
C PRO A 79 2.92 -8.98 -7.12
N LEU A 80 1.63 -9.35 -7.05
CA LEU A 80 0.68 -9.31 -8.16
C LEU A 80 -0.02 -7.93 -8.32
N GLY A 81 0.32 -6.95 -7.47
CA GLY A 81 -0.20 -5.58 -7.58
C GLY A 81 -1.49 -5.30 -6.80
N THR A 82 -2.03 -6.28 -6.05
CA THR A 82 -3.20 -6.02 -5.19
C THR A 82 -2.80 -5.15 -4.01
N THR A 83 -3.47 -4.03 -3.79
CA THR A 83 -3.21 -3.15 -2.65
C THR A 83 -3.48 -3.87 -1.32
N VAL A 84 -2.52 -3.80 -0.41
CA VAL A 84 -2.59 -4.34 0.96
C VAL A 84 -2.89 -3.22 1.96
N ALA A 85 -2.27 -2.08 1.79
CA ALA A 85 -2.47 -0.92 2.64
C ALA A 85 -2.05 0.37 1.92
N ARG A 86 -2.73 1.48 2.24
CA ARG A 86 -2.29 2.84 1.91
C ARG A 86 -2.21 3.67 3.17
N VAL A 87 -1.07 4.27 3.42
CA VAL A 87 -0.88 5.24 4.49
C VAL A 87 -0.62 6.60 3.88
N GLN A 88 -1.39 7.58 4.32
CA GLN A 88 -1.20 8.99 3.98
C GLN A 88 -0.89 9.76 5.27
N SER A 89 0.10 10.63 5.24
CA SER A 89 0.51 11.43 6.39
C SER A 89 0.86 12.83 5.96
N GLY A 90 0.43 13.82 6.73
CA GLY A 90 0.67 15.24 6.47
C GLY A 90 0.41 16.09 7.70
N ALA A 91 0.32 17.41 7.52
CA ALA A 91 0.11 18.35 8.62
C ALA A 91 -1.22 18.12 9.38
N ALA A 92 -2.22 17.54 8.72
CA ALA A 92 -3.53 17.24 9.32
C ALA A 92 -3.57 15.91 10.09
N GLY A 93 -2.46 15.17 10.16
CA GLY A 93 -2.37 13.84 10.75
C GLY A 93 -2.19 12.75 9.71
N ALA A 94 -2.61 11.53 10.07
CA ALA A 94 -2.45 10.35 9.25
C ALA A 94 -3.77 9.64 8.95
N ARG A 95 -3.81 8.97 7.81
CA ARG A 95 -4.91 8.11 7.37
C ARG A 95 -4.35 6.78 6.89
N LEU A 96 -4.92 5.68 7.36
CA LEU A 96 -4.59 4.33 6.90
C LEU A 96 -5.83 3.69 6.29
N THR A 97 -5.71 3.22 5.07
CA THR A 97 -6.76 2.51 4.34
C THR A 97 -6.31 1.09 4.03
N VAL A 98 -7.12 0.11 4.40
CA VAL A 98 -6.88 -1.31 4.14
C VAL A 98 -8.10 -1.94 3.46
N PRO A 99 -7.92 -2.80 2.45
CA PRO A 99 -9.00 -3.60 1.88
C PRO A 99 -9.49 -4.64 2.91
N THR A 100 -10.80 -4.85 2.95
CA THR A 100 -11.45 -5.89 3.76
C THR A 100 -12.45 -6.64 2.89
N ALA A 101 -12.99 -7.73 3.37
CA ALA A 101 -14.05 -8.47 2.67
C ALA A 101 -15.31 -7.61 2.40
N GLY A 102 -15.54 -6.58 3.21
CA GLY A 102 -16.67 -5.65 3.08
C GLY A 102 -16.37 -4.36 2.32
N GLY A 103 -15.18 -4.23 1.71
CA GLY A 103 -14.75 -3.01 1.02
C GLY A 103 -13.49 -2.39 1.65
N LEU A 104 -13.35 -1.07 1.58
CA LEU A 104 -12.22 -0.35 2.15
C LEU A 104 -12.54 0.10 3.59
N ARG A 105 -11.69 -0.26 4.52
CA ARG A 105 -11.69 0.28 5.89
C ARG A 105 -10.66 1.39 5.98
N THR A 106 -11.07 2.56 6.48
CA THR A 106 -10.21 3.72 6.65
C THR A 106 -10.23 4.18 8.11
N GLU A 107 -9.05 4.31 8.69
CA GLU A 107 -8.84 4.84 10.03
C GLU A 107 -7.99 6.10 9.98
N GLN A 108 -8.11 6.98 10.98
CA GLN A 108 -7.36 8.22 11.08
C GLN A 108 -6.76 8.37 12.47
N GLY A 109 -5.62 9.07 12.53
CA GLY A 109 -4.92 9.34 13.77
C GLY A 109 -3.90 10.47 13.61
N PRO A 110 -3.37 10.99 14.71
CA PRO A 110 -2.38 12.08 14.65
C PRO A 110 -0.99 11.61 14.18
N ASP A 111 -0.66 10.34 14.41
CA ASP A 111 0.66 9.77 14.13
C ASP A 111 0.53 8.52 13.25
N PRO A 112 1.21 8.46 12.09
CA PRO A 112 1.08 7.34 11.17
C PRO A 112 1.68 6.03 11.68
N ASP A 113 2.73 6.08 12.49
CA ASP A 113 3.41 4.90 13.02
C ASP A 113 2.52 4.26 14.10
N ALA A 114 1.94 5.07 15.00
CA ALA A 114 0.96 4.61 15.99
C ALA A 114 -0.32 4.09 15.33
N LEU A 115 -0.81 4.76 14.29
CA LEU A 115 -1.99 4.33 13.55
C LEU A 115 -1.75 2.97 12.87
N SER A 116 -0.57 2.76 12.29
CA SER A 116 -0.22 1.47 11.68
C SER A 116 -0.18 0.35 12.73
N LEU A 117 0.39 0.60 13.91
CA LEU A 117 0.38 -0.36 15.00
C LEU A 117 -1.05 -0.72 15.44
N GLN A 118 -1.92 0.28 15.58
CA GLN A 118 -3.31 0.06 15.98
C GLN A 118 -4.10 -0.77 14.95
N VAL A 119 -3.91 -0.52 13.66
CA VAL A 119 -4.73 -1.12 12.60
C VAL A 119 -4.15 -2.44 12.08
N LEU A 120 -2.82 -2.50 11.91
CA LEU A 120 -2.12 -3.65 11.36
C LEU A 120 -1.57 -4.59 12.43
N GLY A 121 -1.45 -4.09 13.69
CA GLY A 121 -0.84 -4.82 14.79
C GLY A 121 0.71 -4.77 14.79
N TRP A 122 1.31 -3.96 13.94
CA TRP A 122 2.75 -3.71 13.87
C TRP A 122 3.04 -2.32 13.32
N THR A 123 4.23 -1.76 13.63
CA THR A 123 4.56 -0.39 13.25
C THR A 123 5.18 -0.35 11.86
N LEU A 124 4.62 0.52 10.98
CA LEU A 124 5.25 0.96 9.74
C LEU A 124 6.09 2.22 10.00
N PRO A 125 7.29 2.34 9.44
CA PRO A 125 8.18 3.50 9.67
C PRO A 125 7.81 4.71 8.78
N VAL A 126 6.54 5.09 8.73
CA VAL A 126 6.05 6.13 7.81
C VAL A 126 6.61 7.49 8.13
N SER A 127 6.74 7.79 9.43
CA SER A 127 7.26 9.08 9.91
C SER A 127 8.70 9.38 9.47
N GLY A 128 9.52 8.34 9.29
CA GLY A 128 10.93 8.49 8.94
C GLY A 128 11.27 8.17 7.50
N ILE A 129 10.45 7.36 6.83
CA ILE A 129 10.78 6.75 5.53
C ILE A 129 11.14 7.78 4.46
N ARG A 130 10.51 8.95 4.48
CA ARG A 130 10.77 10.05 3.56
C ARG A 130 12.25 10.42 3.48
N ASP A 131 12.88 10.58 4.66
CA ASP A 131 14.28 11.00 4.74
C ASP A 131 15.22 9.80 4.68
N TRP A 132 14.83 8.69 5.32
CA TRP A 132 15.66 7.48 5.35
C TRP A 132 15.86 6.87 3.97
N ILE A 133 14.85 6.94 3.08
CA ILE A 133 14.97 6.43 1.73
C ILE A 133 16.03 7.17 0.90
N GLU A 134 16.35 8.40 1.29
CA GLU A 134 17.42 9.22 0.73
C GLU A 134 18.75 9.08 1.49
N GLY A 135 18.78 8.24 2.52
CA GLY A 135 19.98 8.02 3.36
C GLY A 135 20.25 9.15 4.35
N ARG A 136 19.23 9.88 4.78
CA ARG A 136 19.31 10.98 5.73
C ARG A 136 18.51 10.71 6.99
N PRO A 137 18.93 11.22 8.17
CA PRO A 137 18.08 11.26 9.35
C PRO A 137 16.85 12.14 9.10
N ALA A 138 15.71 11.75 9.66
CA ALA A 138 14.53 12.59 9.64
C ALA A 138 14.74 13.84 10.49
N ALA A 139 14.43 15.00 9.90
CA ALA A 139 14.75 16.31 10.49
C ALA A 139 13.99 16.55 11.81
N GLY A 140 14.64 17.31 12.71
CA GLY A 140 14.03 17.79 13.97
C GLY A 140 13.84 16.71 15.05
N ARG A 141 14.38 15.49 14.86
CA ARG A 141 14.30 14.40 15.83
C ARG A 141 15.70 13.89 16.20
N PRO A 142 15.92 13.45 17.46
CA PRO A 142 17.19 12.89 17.88
C PRO A 142 17.57 11.66 17.04
N TYR A 143 18.84 11.55 16.73
CA TYR A 143 19.38 10.38 16.02
C TYR A 143 20.83 10.09 16.42
N ARG A 144 21.28 8.89 16.13
CA ARG A 144 22.68 8.50 16.11
C ARG A 144 23.00 7.99 14.71
N LEU A 145 24.06 8.50 14.11
CA LEU A 145 24.55 8.06 12.81
C LEU A 145 25.99 7.60 12.93
N ASP A 146 26.21 6.33 12.60
CA ASP A 146 27.54 5.76 12.38
C ASP A 146 27.75 5.66 10.87
N PRO A 147 28.71 6.41 10.29
CA PRO A 147 28.95 6.35 8.85
C PRO A 147 29.46 4.98 8.37
N GLY A 148 29.89 4.12 9.31
CA GLY A 148 30.38 2.80 9.01
C GLY A 148 31.67 2.80 8.20
N GLN A 149 32.17 1.59 7.95
CA GLN A 149 33.24 1.36 6.99
C GLN A 149 32.61 0.92 5.67
N ASP A 150 33.25 1.20 4.54
CA ASP A 150 32.81 0.79 3.21
C ASP A 150 31.42 1.32 2.78
N GLY A 151 30.99 2.45 3.35
CA GLY A 151 29.73 3.10 2.99
C GLY A 151 28.45 2.45 3.59
N ASN A 152 28.59 1.45 4.47
CA ASN A 152 27.50 0.83 5.20
C ASN A 152 27.15 1.69 6.44
N ALA A 153 26.42 2.77 6.25
CA ALA A 153 26.00 3.61 7.35
C ALA A 153 24.89 2.95 8.19
N LEU A 154 24.95 3.20 9.50
CA LEU A 154 23.93 2.77 10.46
C LEU A 154 23.30 4.00 11.10
N LEU A 155 22.00 4.13 10.97
CA LEU A 155 21.19 5.18 11.59
C LEU A 155 20.29 4.57 12.67
N GLU A 156 20.34 5.15 13.88
CA GLU A 156 19.37 4.88 14.93
C GLU A 156 18.51 6.10 15.13
N GLN A 157 17.20 5.96 14.91
CA GLN A 157 16.23 7.03 15.07
C GLN A 157 14.83 6.47 15.36
N ASP A 158 14.08 7.10 16.27
CA ASP A 158 12.70 6.75 16.63
C ASP A 158 12.51 5.29 17.06
N GLY A 159 13.56 4.67 17.61
CA GLY A 159 13.58 3.26 18.00
C GLY A 159 13.77 2.30 16.83
N TRP A 160 14.04 2.80 15.65
CA TRP A 160 14.48 2.03 14.49
C TRP A 160 16.00 2.02 14.38
N THR A 161 16.53 0.92 13.92
CA THR A 161 17.91 0.76 13.44
C THR A 161 17.84 0.57 11.95
N ILE A 162 18.42 1.48 11.19
CA ILE A 162 18.37 1.53 9.73
C ILE A 162 19.79 1.33 9.20
N ARG A 163 20.03 0.28 8.45
CA ARG A 163 21.27 0.03 7.73
C ARG A 163 21.09 0.40 6.28
N PHE A 164 21.93 1.29 5.79
CA PHE A 164 21.99 1.66 4.39
C PHE A 164 23.05 0.81 3.70
N GLU A 165 22.71 0.19 2.57
CA GLU A 165 23.74 -0.40 1.72
C GLU A 165 24.48 0.69 0.94
N PRO A 166 25.73 0.44 0.54
CA PRO A 166 26.52 1.38 -0.26
C PRO A 166 25.71 1.91 -1.43
N ARG A 167 25.87 3.19 -1.69
CA ARG A 167 25.20 3.86 -2.80
C ARG A 167 25.70 3.28 -4.12
N GLY A 168 24.79 3.15 -5.07
CA GLY A 168 25.15 2.84 -6.44
C GLY A 168 26.05 3.94 -7.04
N SER A 169 26.57 3.72 -8.25
CA SER A 169 27.39 4.70 -8.96
C SER A 169 26.73 6.08 -9.15
N ASP A 170 25.41 6.13 -9.08
CA ASP A 170 24.57 7.33 -9.12
C ASP A 170 24.42 8.03 -7.75
N GLY A 171 25.05 7.51 -6.71
CA GLY A 171 24.99 8.04 -5.35
C GLY A 171 23.68 7.77 -4.60
N ARG A 172 22.73 7.02 -5.17
CA ARG A 172 21.43 6.71 -4.56
C ARG A 172 21.49 5.45 -3.71
N ILE A 173 20.72 5.45 -2.64
CA ILE A 173 20.51 4.24 -1.83
C ILE A 173 19.76 3.21 -2.68
N ARG A 174 20.21 1.96 -2.63
CA ARG A 174 19.56 0.84 -3.34
C ARG A 174 18.80 -0.06 -2.39
N ARG A 175 19.23 -0.12 -1.15
CA ARG A 175 18.62 -0.99 -0.16
C ARG A 175 18.72 -0.39 1.23
N LEU A 176 17.66 -0.59 2.00
CA LEU A 176 17.58 -0.32 3.43
C LEU A 176 17.16 -1.60 4.15
N ASP A 177 17.90 -1.97 5.18
CA ASP A 177 17.46 -2.96 6.17
C ASP A 177 17.11 -2.20 7.45
N MET A 178 15.84 -2.25 7.84
CA MET A 178 15.30 -1.56 8.99
C MET A 178 14.83 -2.56 10.02
N SER A 179 15.14 -2.34 11.29
CA SER A 179 14.65 -3.19 12.37
C SER A 179 14.24 -2.36 13.57
N ARG A 180 13.23 -2.84 14.27
CA ARG A 180 12.73 -2.31 15.53
C ARG A 180 12.57 -3.47 16.50
N PRO A 181 13.18 -3.43 17.69
CA PRO A 181 13.05 -4.51 18.66
C PRO A 181 11.62 -4.59 19.22
N GLN A 182 11.27 -5.77 19.73
CA GLN A 182 10.02 -5.96 20.45
C GLN A 182 9.95 -5.03 21.67
N ARG A 183 8.77 -4.51 21.92
CA ARG A 183 8.41 -3.70 23.08
C ARG A 183 7.21 -4.33 23.80
N SER A 184 6.89 -3.82 24.98
CA SER A 184 5.73 -4.31 25.74
C SER A 184 4.40 -4.13 25.00
N ASP A 185 4.32 -3.13 24.14
CA ASP A 185 3.13 -2.70 23.40
C ASP A 185 3.19 -3.02 21.88
N ALA A 186 4.30 -3.56 21.38
CA ALA A 186 4.49 -3.80 19.96
C ALA A 186 5.44 -4.97 19.67
N PRO A 187 5.17 -5.78 18.63
CA PRO A 187 6.06 -6.84 18.18
C PRO A 187 7.38 -6.28 17.63
N ALA A 188 8.39 -7.13 17.51
CA ALA A 188 9.58 -6.81 16.74
C ALA A 188 9.22 -6.76 15.26
N VAL A 189 9.87 -5.84 14.54
CA VAL A 189 9.67 -5.66 13.09
C VAL A 189 11.03 -5.65 12.41
N SER A 190 11.16 -6.42 11.34
CA SER A 190 12.28 -6.38 10.41
C SER A 190 11.75 -6.10 9.02
N LEU A 191 12.22 -5.03 8.40
CA LEU A 191 11.77 -4.59 7.10
C LEU A 191 12.97 -4.35 6.18
N ARG A 192 13.01 -5.07 5.08
CA ARG A 192 13.96 -4.84 3.98
C ARG A 192 13.25 -4.13 2.85
N VAL A 193 13.85 -3.07 2.37
CA VAL A 193 13.39 -2.29 1.22
C VAL A 193 14.48 -2.30 0.15
N VAL A 194 14.10 -2.64 -1.07
CA VAL A 194 14.97 -2.58 -2.26
C VAL A 194 14.32 -1.65 -3.27
N LEU A 195 15.00 -0.56 -3.58
CA LEU A 195 14.53 0.45 -4.51
C LEU A 195 14.72 -0.01 -5.95
N ASP A 196 13.71 0.23 -6.77
CA ASP A 196 13.83 0.06 -8.21
C ASP A 196 14.81 1.11 -8.77
N SER A 197 15.61 0.73 -9.76
CA SER A 197 16.32 1.70 -10.56
C SER A 197 15.28 2.52 -11.30
N GLU A 198 15.32 3.86 -11.27
CA GLU A 198 14.51 4.65 -12.18
C GLU A 198 14.85 4.18 -13.59
N ALA A 199 13.84 3.71 -14.32
CA ALA A 199 13.96 3.58 -15.76
C ALA A 199 14.19 5.01 -16.26
N GLY A 200 15.38 5.26 -16.82
CA GLY A 200 15.74 6.58 -17.33
C GLY A 200 14.64 7.09 -18.25
N SER A 201 14.13 8.26 -17.93
CA SER A 201 13.20 9.04 -18.74
C SER A 201 13.93 9.55 -19.98
#